data_d9a59902810e71a04cc3d9cc3971f2e8
#
_entry.id   d9a59902810e71a04cc3d9cc3971f2e8
#
_cell.length_a   1.000
_cell.length_b   1.000
_cell.length_c   1.000
_cell.angle_alpha   90.00
_cell.angle_beta   90.00
_cell.angle_gamma   90.00
#
_symmetry.space_group_name_H-M   'P 1'
#
loop_
_entity.id
_entity.type
_entity.pdbx_description
1 polymer ?
#
loop_
_entity_poly.entity_id
_entity_poly.type
_entity_poly.pdbx_seq_one_letter_code
_entity_poly.pdbx_strand_id
1 'polypeptide(L)'
;LVNNLSRGEKSGLILMLDLGVPRLDISPYIWWSEALHGAIAPFQHPNPKPATCWPEPINIGSSFNTSLFRALGELTSTEGRGLQGGVGHTYWSPNVNIARE
;
A
#
# COMPACT_ATOMS: atom_id res chain seq x y z
N LEU A 1 8.54 -20.56 -14.17
CA LEU A 1 7.31 -20.19 -13.43
C LEU A 1 6.18 -19.81 -14.39
N VAL A 2 6.37 -18.80 -15.26
CA VAL A 2 5.32 -18.26 -16.16
C VAL A 2 4.69 -19.31 -17.08
N ASN A 3 5.48 -20.27 -17.54
CA ASN A 3 4.98 -21.36 -18.41
C ASN A 3 4.05 -22.33 -17.69
N ASN A 4 4.08 -22.36 -16.37
CA ASN A 4 3.24 -23.22 -15.54
C ASN A 4 1.89 -22.56 -15.18
N LEU A 5 1.69 -21.29 -15.57
CA LEU A 5 0.46 -20.55 -15.32
C LEU A 5 -0.54 -20.76 -16.44
N SER A 6 -1.79 -20.98 -16.10
CA SER A 6 -2.92 -20.92 -17.04
C SER A 6 -3.15 -19.46 -17.50
N ARG A 7 -3.94 -19.28 -18.56
CA ARG A 7 -4.31 -17.92 -19.03
C ARG A 7 -5.06 -17.12 -17.98
N GLY A 8 -5.99 -17.76 -17.26
CA GLY A 8 -6.75 -17.13 -16.19
C GLY A 8 -5.85 -16.69 -15.03
N GLU A 9 -4.91 -17.52 -14.61
CA GLU A 9 -3.95 -17.17 -13.56
C GLU A 9 -3.03 -16.02 -13.98
N LYS A 10 -2.56 -16.03 -15.23
CA LYS A 10 -1.78 -14.90 -15.78
C LYS A 10 -2.56 -13.59 -15.75
N SER A 11 -3.83 -13.65 -16.14
CA SER A 11 -4.71 -12.47 -16.06
C SER A 11 -4.93 -12.02 -14.62
N GLY A 12 -5.12 -12.95 -13.69
CA GLY A 12 -5.30 -12.65 -12.28
C GLY A 12 -4.09 -11.96 -11.65
N LEU A 13 -2.87 -12.40 -11.98
CA LEU A 13 -1.64 -11.84 -11.44
C LEU A 13 -1.31 -10.42 -11.90
N ILE A 14 -1.92 -9.94 -12.99
CA ILE A 14 -1.74 -8.56 -13.49
C ILE A 14 -2.83 -7.61 -13.02
N LEU A 15 -3.81 -8.10 -12.27
CA LEU A 15 -4.85 -7.26 -11.69
C LEU A 15 -4.33 -6.56 -10.44
N MET A 16 -4.93 -5.44 -10.12
CA MET A 16 -4.62 -4.66 -8.91
C MET A 16 -4.82 -5.46 -7.62
N LEU A 17 -5.80 -6.36 -7.61
CA LEU A 17 -6.06 -7.32 -6.54
C LEU A 17 -5.67 -8.71 -7.04
N ASP A 18 -4.43 -9.06 -6.85
CA ASP A 18 -3.89 -10.36 -7.23
C ASP A 18 -4.36 -11.43 -6.22
N LEU A 19 -5.07 -12.43 -6.71
CA LEU A 19 -5.59 -13.53 -5.89
C LEU A 19 -4.55 -14.63 -5.61
N GLY A 20 -3.34 -14.48 -6.15
CA GLY A 20 -2.30 -15.48 -6.06
C GLY A 20 -2.60 -16.74 -6.87
N VAL A 21 -1.71 -17.72 -6.76
CA VAL A 21 -1.87 -19.06 -7.38
C VAL A 21 -1.48 -20.12 -6.35
N PRO A 22 -2.40 -20.54 -5.49
CA PRO A 22 -2.10 -21.44 -4.35
C PRO A 22 -1.41 -22.75 -4.77
N ARG A 23 -1.77 -23.32 -5.92
CA ARG A 23 -1.14 -24.56 -6.44
C ARG A 23 0.35 -24.40 -6.79
N LEU A 24 0.84 -23.18 -6.91
CA LEU A 24 2.25 -22.85 -7.18
C LEU A 24 2.92 -22.13 -6.01
N ASP A 25 2.27 -22.12 -4.85
CA ASP A 25 2.72 -21.41 -3.63
C ASP A 25 2.96 -19.91 -3.87
N ILE A 26 2.13 -19.29 -4.72
CA ILE A 26 2.13 -17.86 -4.97
C ILE A 26 1.02 -17.26 -4.12
N SER A 27 1.42 -16.51 -3.10
CA SER A 27 0.48 -15.81 -2.23
C SER A 27 -0.24 -14.66 -2.95
N PRO A 28 -1.46 -14.32 -2.53
CA PRO A 28 -2.14 -13.11 -2.99
C PRO A 28 -1.30 -11.86 -2.74
N TYR A 29 -1.45 -10.84 -3.59
CA TYR A 29 -0.81 -9.57 -3.41
C TYR A 29 -1.75 -8.41 -3.75
N ILE A 30 -1.71 -7.36 -2.94
CA ILE A 30 -2.48 -6.13 -3.18
C ILE A 30 -1.53 -5.06 -3.69
N TRP A 31 -1.68 -4.72 -4.96
CA TRP A 31 -0.88 -3.70 -5.64
C TRP A 31 -1.33 -2.28 -5.36
N TRP A 32 -2.45 -2.13 -4.69
CA TRP A 32 -3.02 -0.83 -4.38
C TRP A 32 -3.34 -0.71 -2.89
N SER A 33 -2.70 0.25 -2.28
CA SER A 33 -3.03 0.75 -0.95
C SER A 33 -2.70 2.23 -0.89
N GLU A 34 -3.35 2.94 -0.02
CA GLU A 34 -3.20 4.38 0.13
C GLU A 34 -2.56 4.71 1.47
N ALA A 35 -1.70 5.73 1.47
CA ALA A 35 -1.11 6.25 2.70
C ALA A 35 -0.82 7.76 2.61
N LEU A 36 -1.64 8.51 1.87
CA LEU A 36 -1.47 9.95 1.68
C LEU A 36 -1.47 10.71 3.01
N HIS A 37 -2.36 10.33 3.92
CA HIS A 37 -2.41 10.91 5.27
C HIS A 37 -2.62 9.84 6.36
N GLY A 38 -2.03 8.68 6.15
CA GLY A 38 -2.07 7.52 7.04
C GLY A 38 -2.32 6.23 6.27
N ALA A 39 -1.83 5.12 6.80
CA ALA A 39 -2.00 3.83 6.16
C ALA A 39 -3.47 3.40 6.16
N ILE A 40 -3.99 3.02 5.00
CA ILE A 40 -5.33 2.43 4.90
C ILE A 40 -5.19 0.91 4.97
N ALA A 41 -5.98 0.30 5.86
CA ALA A 41 -6.09 -1.15 5.90
C ALA A 41 -6.69 -1.67 4.59
N PRO A 42 -6.23 -2.83 4.08
CA PRO A 42 -6.79 -3.41 2.88
C PRO A 42 -8.30 -3.62 3.04
N PHE A 43 -9.06 -3.31 2.01
CA PHE A 43 -10.54 -3.45 1.99
C PHE A 43 -11.03 -4.87 2.32
N GLN A 44 -10.15 -5.86 2.24
CA GLN A 44 -10.46 -7.26 2.46
C GLN A 44 -10.16 -7.74 3.89
N HIS A 45 -9.68 -6.86 4.78
CA HIS A 45 -9.44 -7.27 6.16
C HIS A 45 -10.77 -7.41 6.90
N PRO A 46 -11.09 -8.58 7.46
CA PRO A 46 -12.37 -8.83 8.12
C PRO A 46 -12.62 -7.91 9.34
N ASN A 47 -11.56 -7.39 9.94
CA ASN A 47 -11.61 -6.46 11.06
C ASN A 47 -10.58 -5.34 10.81
N PRO A 48 -10.92 -4.30 10.05
CA PRO A 48 -10.00 -3.20 9.80
C PRO A 48 -9.69 -2.48 11.11
N LYS A 49 -8.41 -2.44 11.46
CA LYS A 49 -7.94 -1.67 12.60
C LYS A 49 -7.80 -0.20 12.20
N PRO A 50 -8.09 0.74 13.10
CA PRO A 50 -7.82 2.14 12.82
C PRO A 50 -6.32 2.38 12.69
N ALA A 51 -5.93 3.24 11.74
CA ALA A 51 -4.59 3.76 11.60
C ALA A 51 -4.54 5.23 12.05
N THR A 52 -3.36 5.74 12.28
CA THR A 52 -3.16 7.15 12.59
C THR A 52 -3.44 7.99 11.34
N CYS A 53 -4.26 9.01 11.51
CA CYS A 53 -4.51 10.00 10.46
C CYS A 53 -3.49 11.14 10.58
N TRP A 54 -2.68 11.29 9.55
CA TRP A 54 -1.67 12.35 9.44
C TRP A 54 -2.18 13.53 8.61
N PRO A 55 -1.58 14.70 8.73
CA PRO A 55 -1.85 15.78 7.77
C PRO A 55 -1.49 15.36 6.33
N GLU A 56 -2.17 15.95 5.37
CA GLU A 56 -1.87 15.72 3.94
C GLU A 56 -0.42 16.10 3.59
N PRO A 57 0.20 15.45 2.59
CA PRO A 57 1.59 15.70 2.20
C PRO A 57 1.92 17.16 1.91
N ILE A 58 0.97 17.92 1.37
CA ILE A 58 1.16 19.36 1.10
C ILE A 58 1.36 20.16 2.40
N ASN A 59 0.63 19.80 3.45
CA ASN A 59 0.77 20.46 4.76
C ASN A 59 2.09 20.10 5.43
N ILE A 60 2.46 18.81 5.33
CA ILE A 60 3.72 18.31 5.86
C ILE A 60 4.89 18.95 5.09
N GLY A 61 4.79 19.01 3.76
CA GLY A 61 5.75 19.64 2.88
C GLY A 61 6.00 21.11 3.21
N SER A 62 4.95 21.85 3.58
CA SER A 62 5.01 23.25 3.97
C SER A 62 5.84 23.50 5.25
N SER A 63 6.10 22.48 6.04
CA SER A 63 6.97 22.58 7.22
C SER A 63 8.46 22.72 6.88
N PHE A 64 8.87 22.36 5.67
CA PHE A 64 10.29 22.25 5.23
C PHE A 64 11.17 21.43 6.19
N ASN A 65 10.58 20.53 6.96
CA ASN A 65 11.25 19.74 7.98
C ASN A 65 11.47 18.30 7.50
N THR A 66 12.67 18.02 6.99
CA THR A 66 13.02 16.70 6.46
C THR A 66 13.02 15.59 7.52
N SER A 67 13.29 15.93 8.77
CA SER A 67 13.22 14.96 9.88
C SER A 67 11.77 14.55 10.15
N LEU A 68 10.82 15.47 10.01
CA LEU A 68 9.39 15.18 10.11
C LEU A 68 8.95 14.24 8.98
N PHE A 69 9.39 14.51 7.73
CA PHE A 69 9.06 13.65 6.59
C PHE A 69 9.52 12.21 6.83
N ARG A 70 10.75 12.05 7.32
CA ARG A 70 11.30 10.75 7.63
C ARG A 70 10.51 10.04 8.74
N ALA A 71 10.25 10.73 9.85
CA ALA A 71 9.51 10.16 10.98
C ALA A 71 8.11 9.68 10.55
N LEU A 72 7.40 10.48 9.75
CA LEU A 72 6.07 10.09 9.23
C LEU A 72 6.14 8.88 8.31
N GLY A 73 7.15 8.80 7.44
CA GLY A 73 7.35 7.63 6.58
C GLY A 73 7.62 6.36 7.40
N GLU A 74 8.45 6.44 8.43
CA GLU A 74 8.77 5.33 9.32
C GLU A 74 7.53 4.86 10.12
N LEU A 75 6.75 5.79 10.65
CA LEU A 75 5.53 5.49 11.40
C LEU A 75 4.46 4.87 10.50
N THR A 76 4.18 5.48 9.34
CA THR A 76 3.22 4.97 8.37
C THR A 76 3.61 3.58 7.87
N SER A 77 4.90 3.35 7.60
CA SER A 77 5.41 2.04 7.21
C SER A 77 5.23 0.98 8.31
N THR A 78 5.44 1.36 9.56
CA THR A 78 5.27 0.47 10.72
C THR A 78 3.81 0.10 10.90
N GLU A 79 2.91 1.07 10.86
CA GLU A 79 1.46 0.84 10.93
C GLU A 79 0.97 0.00 9.76
N GLY A 80 1.43 0.31 8.55
CA GLY A 80 1.06 -0.43 7.34
C GLY A 80 1.41 -1.92 7.43
N ARG A 81 2.58 -2.25 7.94
CA ARG A 81 2.95 -3.66 8.18
C ARG A 81 2.04 -4.33 9.20
N GLY A 82 1.68 -3.63 10.25
CA GLY A 82 0.77 -4.15 11.28
C GLY A 82 -0.67 -4.33 10.79
N LEU A 83 -1.12 -3.49 9.86
CA LEU A 83 -2.47 -3.51 9.33
C LEU A 83 -2.66 -4.56 8.24
N GLN A 84 -1.67 -4.77 7.39
CA GLN A 84 -1.82 -5.61 6.19
C GLN A 84 -1.62 -7.09 6.44
N GLY A 85 -1.16 -7.49 7.62
CA GLY A 85 -0.99 -8.92 7.94
C GLY A 85 -0.06 -9.68 6.98
N GLY A 86 0.84 -8.97 6.28
CA GLY A 86 1.76 -9.55 5.33
C GLY A 86 1.28 -9.59 3.87
N VAL A 87 0.10 -9.07 3.56
CA VAL A 87 -0.47 -9.10 2.20
C VAL A 87 -0.29 -7.76 1.50
N GLY A 88 0.80 -7.62 0.75
CA GLY A 88 1.11 -6.43 -0.04
C GLY A 88 1.62 -5.24 0.79
N HIS A 89 2.62 -4.55 0.27
CA HIS A 89 3.20 -3.35 0.86
C HIS A 89 3.41 -2.26 -0.20
N THR A 90 2.53 -2.20 -1.18
CA THR A 90 2.54 -1.15 -2.19
C THR A 90 1.63 -0.02 -1.74
N TYR A 91 2.22 1.14 -1.48
CA TYR A 91 1.50 2.35 -1.09
C TYR A 91 1.64 3.42 -2.17
N TRP A 92 0.52 3.97 -2.60
CA TRP A 92 0.45 5.05 -3.58
C TRP A 92 0.53 6.39 -2.84
N SER A 93 1.72 6.66 -2.32
CA SER A 93 2.01 7.86 -1.54
C SER A 93 3.52 8.04 -1.33
N PRO A 94 3.96 9.28 -1.03
CA PRO A 94 3.19 10.52 -1.11
C PRO A 94 2.95 10.95 -2.57
N ASN A 95 2.00 11.85 -2.80
CA ASN A 95 1.88 12.50 -4.09
C ASN A 95 3.10 13.40 -4.33
N VAL A 96 3.81 13.14 -5.43
CA VAL A 96 5.00 13.91 -5.83
C VAL A 96 4.75 14.48 -7.20
N ASN A 97 4.13 15.64 -7.25
CA ASN A 97 3.76 16.33 -8.49
C ASN A 97 3.67 17.84 -8.25
N ILE A 98 3.65 18.58 -9.35
CA ILE A 98 3.36 20.01 -9.30
C ILE A 98 1.87 20.20 -9.11
N ALA A 99 1.48 20.90 -8.05
CA ALA A 99 0.10 21.34 -7.89
C ALA A 99 -0.23 22.34 -9.00
N ARG A 100 -1.34 22.12 -9.68
CA ARG A 100 -1.87 23.02 -10.70
C ARG A 100 -3.28 23.40 -10.30
N GLU A 101 -3.55 24.68 -10.28
CA GLU A 101 -4.88 25.26 -10.15
C GLU A 101 -5.40 25.67 -11.53
#